data_d58d734e575e7e41256c39c232380090
#
_entry.id   d58d734e575e7e41256c39c232380090
#
_cell.length_a   1.000
_cell.length_b   1.000
_cell.length_c   1.000
_cell.angle_alpha   90.00
_cell.angle_beta   90.00
_cell.angle_gamma   90.00
#
_symmetry.space_group_name_H-M   'P 1'
#
loop_
_entity.id
_entity.type
_entity.pdbx_description
1 polymer ?
#
loop_
_entity_poly.entity_id
_entity_poly.type
_entity_poly.pdbx_seq_one_letter_code
_entity_poly.pdbx_strand_id
1 'polypeptide(L)'
;MRFLIISHALHKIKKEDVFSYAPYVREMNLWLKYVDKVSIIAPITKEKISTIDIAYKHDNLMFKKIPSIQFTSILSSIFSVIKLPYILIVIFIGCLKADHIHLRCPGNIGLLGCFIQILFPGKIKTAKYAGNWDPIAKQPISYRLQKWILSNTLLTKNIKVLVYGKWENQSKNIIPFFTATFNNSEKEGPFNRSYTGELKFIFVGSLVKGKRPLLSIKIIEALHKQGKDISLDIFGDGVLKESLKDYIKENKLENIITIHGNKPKEVIKKALKKAHFSILPSKSEGWPKAIAEAMFFGVVPIATKISCVPFMLDYGRRGVIIEPGLEECIKEISRYLKDETKLKLMSKAAFKWSQNYTLDVFETEISKLLKE
;
A
#
# COMPACT_ATOMS: atom_id res chain seq x y z
N MET A 1 13.18 25.56 1.80
CA MET A 1 13.46 24.46 0.84
C MET A 1 12.33 24.36 -0.17
N ARG A 2 12.63 24.37 -1.46
CA ARG A 2 11.70 24.18 -2.58
C ARG A 2 11.61 22.68 -2.89
N PHE A 3 10.50 22.07 -2.59
CA PHE A 3 10.26 20.62 -2.71
C PHE A 3 9.45 20.31 -3.98
N LEU A 4 10.02 19.51 -4.87
CA LEU A 4 9.38 19.08 -6.10
C LEU A 4 8.86 17.64 -5.97
N ILE A 5 7.57 17.45 -6.24
CA ILE A 5 6.95 16.12 -6.31
C ILE A 5 6.68 15.76 -7.77
N ILE A 6 7.22 14.64 -8.25
CA ILE A 6 6.93 14.07 -9.55
C ILE A 6 6.12 12.80 -9.35
N SER A 7 4.85 12.82 -9.78
CA SER A 7 3.91 11.74 -9.51
C SER A 7 3.09 11.34 -10.74
N HIS A 8 2.75 10.05 -10.81
CA HIS A 8 1.80 9.52 -11.79
C HIS A 8 0.36 9.52 -11.27
N ALA A 9 0.14 9.83 -10.00
CA ALA A 9 -1.18 9.87 -9.40
C ALA A 9 -2.06 10.90 -10.14
N LEU A 10 -3.31 10.55 -10.37
CA LEU A 10 -4.28 11.47 -10.97
C LEU A 10 -4.73 12.50 -9.94
N HIS A 11 -4.70 13.77 -10.34
CA HIS A 11 -5.11 14.88 -9.49
C HIS A 11 -6.41 15.50 -10.01
N LYS A 12 -7.13 16.15 -9.11
CA LYS A 12 -8.36 16.90 -9.37
C LYS A 12 -8.17 18.29 -8.79
N ILE A 13 -8.73 19.30 -9.48
CA ILE A 13 -8.61 20.69 -9.05
C ILE A 13 -10.02 21.23 -8.81
N LYS A 14 -10.23 21.89 -7.67
CA LYS A 14 -11.44 22.61 -7.34
C LYS A 14 -11.06 23.95 -6.71
N LYS A 15 -11.37 25.04 -7.41
CA LYS A 15 -10.86 26.39 -7.10
C LYS A 15 -9.33 26.36 -7.06
N GLU A 16 -8.71 26.70 -5.95
CA GLU A 16 -7.26 26.70 -5.74
C GLU A 16 -6.74 25.39 -5.14
N ASP A 17 -7.64 24.54 -4.64
CA ASP A 17 -7.28 23.29 -3.97
C ASP A 17 -6.97 22.16 -4.95
N VAL A 18 -5.92 21.42 -4.65
CA VAL A 18 -5.46 20.26 -5.39
C VAL A 18 -5.78 18.99 -4.58
N PHE A 19 -6.53 18.08 -5.19
CA PHE A 19 -6.97 16.82 -4.58
C PHE A 19 -6.34 15.63 -5.28
N SER A 20 -6.10 14.56 -4.53
CA SER A 20 -5.79 13.23 -5.08
C SER A 20 -6.18 12.15 -4.06
N TYR A 21 -5.91 10.90 -4.39
CA TYR A 21 -6.23 9.72 -3.59
C TYR A 21 -5.77 9.85 -2.14
N ALA A 22 -6.71 9.76 -1.21
CA ALA A 22 -6.50 10.10 0.20
C ALA A 22 -5.33 9.39 0.89
N PRO A 23 -5.09 8.07 0.74
CA PRO A 23 -3.93 7.42 1.34
C PRO A 23 -2.58 8.02 0.91
N TYR A 24 -2.48 8.45 -0.35
CA TYR A 24 -1.28 9.10 -0.89
C TYR A 24 -1.12 10.52 -0.35
N VAL A 25 -2.19 11.33 -0.42
CA VAL A 25 -2.14 12.73 0.02
C VAL A 25 -1.92 12.85 1.53
N ARG A 26 -2.48 11.93 2.35
CA ARG A 26 -2.20 11.90 3.79
C ARG A 26 -0.71 11.73 4.09
N GLU A 27 -0.04 10.83 3.38
CA GLU A 27 1.41 10.67 3.50
C GLU A 27 2.14 11.95 3.06
N MET A 28 1.78 12.51 1.91
CA MET A 28 2.40 13.72 1.40
C MET A 28 2.20 14.91 2.32
N ASN A 29 1.02 15.09 2.91
CA ASN A 29 0.76 16.18 3.86
C ASN A 29 1.68 16.13 5.10
N LEU A 30 2.23 14.95 5.46
CA LEU A 30 3.27 14.87 6.50
C LEU A 30 4.62 15.39 6.00
N TRP A 31 4.99 15.09 4.73
CA TRP A 31 6.19 15.65 4.11
C TRP A 31 6.12 17.17 4.01
N LEU A 32 4.95 17.71 3.64
CA LEU A 32 4.75 19.12 3.36
C LEU A 32 4.87 20.01 4.60
N LYS A 33 4.77 19.47 5.80
CA LYS A 33 4.99 20.20 7.06
C LYS A 33 6.43 20.73 7.22
N TYR A 34 7.39 20.17 6.49
CA TYR A 34 8.84 20.43 6.66
C TYR A 34 9.46 21.17 5.49
N VAL A 35 8.66 21.74 4.60
CA VAL A 35 9.11 22.41 3.37
C VAL A 35 8.45 23.77 3.22
N ASP A 36 9.13 24.74 2.56
CA ASP A 36 8.63 26.11 2.46
C ASP A 36 7.79 26.35 1.20
N LYS A 37 8.13 25.66 0.11
CA LYS A 37 7.43 25.77 -1.18
C LYS A 37 7.30 24.39 -1.81
N VAL A 38 6.13 24.10 -2.33
CA VAL A 38 5.81 22.82 -2.96
C VAL A 38 5.49 23.02 -4.43
N SER A 39 6.10 22.21 -5.28
CA SER A 39 5.72 22.09 -6.69
C SER A 39 5.34 20.64 -6.99
N ILE A 40 4.15 20.44 -7.54
CA ILE A 40 3.67 19.11 -7.93
C ILE A 40 3.59 19.04 -9.45
N ILE A 41 4.30 18.09 -10.06
CA ILE A 41 4.18 17.77 -11.48
C ILE A 41 3.45 16.44 -11.60
N ALA A 42 2.21 16.47 -12.09
CA ALA A 42 1.37 15.28 -12.18
C ALA A 42 0.23 15.43 -13.21
N PRO A 43 -0.38 14.32 -13.66
CA PRO A 43 -1.55 14.37 -14.52
C PRO A 43 -2.81 14.75 -13.74
N ILE A 44 -3.80 15.31 -14.47
CA ILE A 44 -5.13 15.57 -13.94
C ILE A 44 -6.16 14.66 -14.58
N THR A 45 -7.27 14.44 -13.86
CA THR A 45 -8.50 13.82 -14.38
C THR A 45 -9.66 14.79 -14.32
N LYS A 46 -10.66 14.58 -15.18
CA LYS A 46 -11.93 15.32 -15.18
C LYS A 46 -12.99 14.69 -14.26
N GLU A 47 -12.69 13.58 -13.64
CA GLU A 47 -13.60 12.93 -12.71
C GLU A 47 -13.94 13.84 -11.53
N LYS A 48 -15.16 13.74 -11.02
CA LYS A 48 -15.58 14.49 -9.84
C LYS A 48 -14.80 14.03 -8.60
N ILE A 49 -14.57 14.98 -7.68
CA ILE A 49 -14.00 14.68 -6.37
C ILE A 49 -14.95 13.74 -5.62
N SER A 50 -14.41 12.69 -5.06
CA SER A 50 -15.13 11.64 -4.34
C SER A 50 -14.69 11.57 -2.87
N THR A 51 -15.34 10.74 -2.08
CA THR A 51 -15.04 10.54 -0.65
C THR A 51 -13.65 9.92 -0.39
N ILE A 52 -13.02 9.37 -1.43
CA ILE A 52 -11.66 8.82 -1.36
C ILE A 52 -10.58 9.82 -1.77
N ASP A 53 -10.93 11.07 -2.06
CA ASP A 53 -10.01 12.15 -2.40
C ASP A 53 -9.92 13.14 -1.24
N ILE A 54 -8.72 13.65 -0.98
CA ILE A 54 -8.50 14.75 -0.04
C ILE A 54 -7.56 15.80 -0.65
N ALA A 55 -7.62 17.02 -0.11
CA ALA A 55 -6.75 18.13 -0.52
C ALA A 55 -5.35 18.00 0.07
N TYR A 56 -4.37 18.48 -0.68
CA TYR A 56 -3.07 18.82 -0.12
C TYR A 56 -3.20 20.02 0.83
N LYS A 57 -2.39 20.02 1.88
CA LYS A 57 -2.39 21.06 2.91
C LYS A 57 -1.04 21.76 2.90
N HIS A 58 -0.93 22.87 2.19
CA HIS A 58 0.27 23.71 2.17
C HIS A 58 -0.06 25.08 1.54
N ASP A 59 0.36 26.17 2.20
CA ASP A 59 0.02 27.54 1.78
C ASP A 59 0.72 27.96 0.48
N ASN A 60 1.91 27.41 0.20
CA ASN A 60 2.76 27.71 -0.95
C ASN A 60 2.82 26.50 -1.92
N LEU A 61 1.70 26.07 -2.45
CA LEU A 61 1.61 24.93 -3.37
C LEU A 61 1.38 25.39 -4.80
N MET A 62 2.26 24.98 -5.70
CA MET A 62 2.14 25.18 -7.14
C MET A 62 1.89 23.82 -7.82
N PHE A 63 0.81 23.70 -8.57
CA PHE A 63 0.50 22.52 -9.35
C PHE A 63 0.80 22.74 -10.84
N LYS A 64 1.70 21.93 -11.40
CA LYS A 64 2.03 21.93 -12.82
C LYS A 64 1.41 20.70 -13.49
N LYS A 65 0.36 20.94 -14.23
CA LYS A 65 -0.35 19.92 -15.00
C LYS A 65 0.52 19.38 -16.12
N ILE A 66 0.55 18.05 -16.26
CA ILE A 66 1.08 17.33 -17.42
C ILE A 66 0.03 16.38 -17.97
N PRO A 67 0.11 15.96 -19.25
CA PRO A 67 -0.77 14.95 -19.79
C PRO A 67 -0.48 13.57 -19.18
N SER A 68 -1.52 12.74 -19.04
CA SER A 68 -1.35 11.33 -18.72
C SER A 68 -0.79 10.55 -19.91
N ILE A 69 0.03 9.53 -19.64
CA ILE A 69 0.60 8.63 -20.62
C ILE A 69 0.23 7.19 -20.29
N GLN A 70 -0.16 6.43 -21.31
CA GLN A 70 -0.59 5.03 -21.19
C GLN A 70 -0.03 4.24 -22.36
N PHE A 71 0.37 2.98 -22.11
CA PHE A 71 0.92 2.05 -23.08
C PHE A 71 0.10 0.76 -23.13
N THR A 72 -1.23 0.88 -23.13
CA THR A 72 -2.17 -0.25 -23.09
C THR A 72 -2.63 -0.69 -24.48
N SER A 73 -2.46 0.16 -25.50
CA SER A 73 -2.75 -0.14 -26.91
C SER A 73 -1.76 0.59 -27.81
N ILE A 74 -1.64 0.19 -29.09
CA ILE A 74 -0.75 0.83 -30.09
C ILE A 74 -1.09 2.33 -30.20
N LEU A 75 -2.37 2.66 -30.36
CA LEU A 75 -2.81 4.04 -30.52
C LEU A 75 -2.48 4.89 -29.27
N SER A 76 -2.79 4.39 -28.08
CA SER A 76 -2.44 5.08 -26.82
C SER A 76 -0.93 5.26 -26.65
N SER A 77 -0.13 4.32 -27.14
CA SER A 77 1.33 4.40 -27.11
C SER A 77 1.86 5.50 -28.03
N ILE A 78 1.36 5.60 -29.27
CA ILE A 78 1.73 6.67 -30.21
C ILE A 78 1.44 8.05 -29.59
N PHE A 79 0.21 8.27 -29.12
CA PHE A 79 -0.15 9.53 -28.46
C PHE A 79 0.67 9.80 -27.18
N SER A 80 1.06 8.76 -26.46
CA SER A 80 1.92 8.92 -25.30
C SER A 80 3.32 9.36 -25.68
N VAL A 81 3.90 8.78 -26.74
CA VAL A 81 5.23 9.14 -27.25
C VAL A 81 5.28 10.60 -27.70
N ILE A 82 4.28 11.08 -28.42
CA ILE A 82 4.17 12.50 -28.84
C ILE A 82 4.19 13.47 -27.64
N LYS A 83 3.65 13.07 -26.49
CA LYS A 83 3.61 13.88 -25.27
C LYS A 83 4.93 13.89 -24.49
N LEU A 84 5.82 12.91 -24.72
CA LEU A 84 7.06 12.75 -23.93
C LEU A 84 7.95 13.99 -23.93
N PRO A 85 8.26 14.66 -25.09
CA PRO A 85 9.14 15.82 -25.08
C PRO A 85 8.64 16.93 -24.15
N TYR A 86 7.35 17.24 -24.23
CA TYR A 86 6.73 18.24 -23.34
C TYR A 86 6.86 17.85 -21.85
N ILE A 87 6.55 16.60 -21.51
CA ILE A 87 6.62 16.12 -20.11
C ILE A 87 8.06 16.19 -19.60
N LEU A 88 9.03 15.74 -20.40
CA LEU A 88 10.47 15.77 -20.05
C LEU A 88 10.96 17.19 -19.81
N ILE A 89 10.58 18.15 -20.67
CA ILE A 89 10.92 19.57 -20.48
C ILE A 89 10.31 20.12 -19.19
N VAL A 90 9.05 19.84 -18.92
CA VAL A 90 8.37 20.30 -17.69
C VAL A 90 9.05 19.73 -16.44
N ILE A 91 9.39 18.42 -16.45
CA ILE A 91 10.11 17.77 -15.33
C ILE A 91 11.50 18.37 -15.19
N PHE A 92 12.24 18.57 -16.27
CA PHE A 92 13.58 19.15 -16.25
C PHE A 92 13.59 20.56 -15.65
N ILE A 93 12.67 21.43 -16.09
CA ILE A 93 12.54 22.80 -15.53
C ILE A 93 12.15 22.75 -14.05
N GLY A 94 11.28 21.81 -13.67
CA GLY A 94 10.95 21.60 -12.27
C GLY A 94 12.17 21.22 -11.43
N CYS A 95 12.99 20.28 -11.92
CA CYS A 95 14.21 19.83 -11.26
C CYS A 95 15.26 20.96 -11.12
N LEU A 96 15.39 21.81 -12.15
CA LEU A 96 16.28 23.00 -12.08
C LEU A 96 15.94 23.91 -10.89
N LYS A 97 14.64 24.17 -10.69
CA LYS A 97 14.12 25.11 -9.70
C LYS A 97 14.04 24.53 -8.28
N ALA A 98 14.04 23.21 -8.14
CA ALA A 98 13.89 22.52 -6.86
C ALA A 98 15.21 22.49 -6.07
N ASP A 99 15.10 22.49 -4.75
CA ASP A 99 16.20 22.17 -3.83
C ASP A 99 16.19 20.66 -3.51
N HIS A 100 14.99 20.08 -3.40
CA HIS A 100 14.77 18.65 -3.16
C HIS A 100 13.80 18.06 -4.21
N ILE A 101 14.17 16.94 -4.82
CA ILE A 101 13.35 16.22 -5.82
C ILE A 101 12.78 14.96 -5.18
N HIS A 102 11.45 14.82 -5.17
CA HIS A 102 10.75 13.64 -4.67
C HIS A 102 10.06 12.90 -5.83
N LEU A 103 10.45 11.64 -6.04
CA LEU A 103 9.87 10.77 -7.08
C LEU A 103 8.84 9.82 -6.47
N ARG A 104 7.63 9.79 -7.01
CA ARG A 104 6.64 8.76 -6.70
C ARG A 104 6.72 7.64 -7.73
N CYS A 105 7.25 6.50 -7.32
CA CYS A 105 7.41 5.28 -8.10
C CYS A 105 6.58 4.12 -7.50
N PRO A 106 6.28 3.05 -8.27
CA PRO A 106 6.51 2.92 -9.71
C PRO A 106 5.42 3.64 -10.52
N GLY A 107 5.69 3.92 -11.79
CA GLY A 107 4.73 4.49 -12.74
C GLY A 107 5.44 5.18 -13.91
N ASN A 108 4.73 5.40 -15.00
CA ASN A 108 5.34 5.94 -16.23
C ASN A 108 5.93 7.35 -16.00
N ILE A 109 5.24 8.23 -15.31
CA ILE A 109 5.76 9.57 -14.98
C ILE A 109 6.95 9.46 -13.99
N GLY A 110 6.87 8.54 -13.03
CA GLY A 110 7.99 8.22 -12.13
C GLY A 110 9.23 7.75 -12.90
N LEU A 111 9.06 6.95 -13.95
CA LEU A 111 10.16 6.52 -14.84
C LEU A 111 10.81 7.69 -15.54
N LEU A 112 10.03 8.63 -16.10
CA LEU A 112 10.56 9.85 -16.71
C LEU A 112 11.32 10.69 -15.68
N GLY A 113 10.79 10.80 -14.46
CA GLY A 113 11.49 11.41 -13.34
C GLY A 113 12.81 10.71 -13.01
N CYS A 114 12.84 9.36 -13.04
CA CYS A 114 14.08 8.60 -12.85
C CYS A 114 15.16 8.91 -13.89
N PHE A 115 14.79 9.13 -15.15
CA PHE A 115 15.75 9.55 -16.18
C PHE A 115 16.25 10.98 -15.99
N ILE A 116 15.34 11.93 -15.79
CA ILE A 116 15.70 13.35 -15.68
C ILE A 116 16.54 13.63 -14.44
N GLN A 117 16.29 12.97 -13.31
CA GLN A 117 17.04 13.18 -12.07
C GLN A 117 18.54 12.85 -12.19
N ILE A 118 18.93 12.01 -13.17
CA ILE A 118 20.33 11.68 -13.45
C ILE A 118 21.14 12.94 -13.81
N LEU A 119 20.51 13.90 -14.48
CA LEU A 119 21.12 15.16 -14.88
C LEU A 119 21.35 16.13 -13.69
N PHE A 120 20.88 15.78 -12.51
CA PHE A 120 20.97 16.62 -11.30
C PHE A 120 21.70 15.89 -10.15
N PRO A 121 22.98 15.51 -10.33
CA PRO A 121 23.72 14.73 -9.32
C PRO A 121 23.93 15.49 -7.99
N GLY A 122 23.98 16.82 -8.03
CA GLY A 122 24.15 17.67 -6.83
C GLY A 122 22.87 17.93 -6.04
N LYS A 123 21.68 17.62 -6.57
CA LYS A 123 20.41 17.82 -5.85
C LYS A 123 20.16 16.71 -4.83
N ILE A 124 19.58 17.06 -3.69
CA ILE A 124 19.06 16.09 -2.71
C ILE A 124 17.81 15.45 -3.32
N LYS A 125 17.69 14.13 -3.19
CA LYS A 125 16.59 13.40 -3.79
C LYS A 125 16.04 12.31 -2.89
N THR A 126 14.74 12.10 -2.98
CA THR A 126 14.06 10.92 -2.43
C THR A 126 13.20 10.27 -3.49
N ALA A 127 13.09 8.96 -3.45
CA ALA A 127 12.13 8.22 -4.25
C ALA A 127 11.30 7.32 -3.33
N LYS A 128 9.99 7.47 -3.30
CA LYS A 128 9.10 6.50 -2.65
C LYS A 128 8.65 5.46 -3.67
N TYR A 129 9.22 4.26 -3.61
CA TYR A 129 8.76 3.14 -4.42
C TYR A 129 7.60 2.43 -3.72
N ALA A 130 6.39 2.88 -4.00
CA ALA A 130 5.16 2.42 -3.31
C ALA A 130 4.55 1.14 -3.91
N GLY A 131 5.35 0.37 -4.61
CA GLY A 131 4.97 -0.92 -5.19
C GLY A 131 5.76 -2.08 -4.58
N ASN A 132 5.67 -3.23 -5.22
CA ASN A 132 6.43 -4.40 -4.85
C ASN A 132 7.91 -4.22 -5.23
N TRP A 133 8.80 -4.15 -4.24
CA TRP A 133 10.25 -4.06 -4.44
C TRP A 133 10.94 -5.41 -4.55
N ASP A 134 10.26 -6.52 -4.26
CA ASP A 134 10.83 -7.85 -4.30
C ASP A 134 11.70 -8.07 -5.56
N PRO A 135 13.00 -8.38 -5.41
CA PRO A 135 13.92 -8.56 -6.54
C PRO A 135 13.52 -9.70 -7.48
N ILE A 136 12.90 -10.75 -6.96
CA ILE A 136 12.50 -11.94 -7.73
C ILE A 136 11.09 -11.84 -8.31
N ALA A 137 10.30 -10.81 -7.94
CA ALA A 137 8.95 -10.65 -8.44
C ALA A 137 8.90 -10.36 -9.94
N LYS A 138 8.06 -11.09 -10.67
CA LYS A 138 7.76 -10.80 -12.09
C LYS A 138 7.06 -9.44 -12.18
N GLN A 139 7.69 -8.49 -12.86
CA GLN A 139 7.19 -7.12 -13.01
C GLN A 139 7.33 -6.63 -14.45
N PRO A 140 6.52 -5.65 -14.88
CA PRO A 140 6.68 -4.99 -16.18
C PRO A 140 8.10 -4.44 -16.39
N ILE A 141 8.55 -4.41 -17.62
CA ILE A 141 9.90 -3.93 -17.99
C ILE A 141 10.13 -2.51 -17.46
N SER A 142 9.14 -1.62 -17.57
CA SER A 142 9.23 -0.24 -17.06
C SER A 142 9.49 -0.17 -15.53
N TYR A 143 8.93 -1.10 -14.75
CA TYR A 143 9.18 -1.18 -13.31
C TYR A 143 10.55 -1.74 -12.99
N ARG A 144 10.99 -2.76 -13.74
CA ARG A 144 12.34 -3.31 -13.63
C ARG A 144 13.40 -2.25 -13.96
N LEU A 145 13.18 -1.46 -15.00
CA LEU A 145 14.05 -0.35 -15.38
C LEU A 145 14.10 0.74 -14.30
N GLN A 146 12.96 1.11 -13.71
CA GLN A 146 12.94 2.04 -12.58
C GLN A 146 13.77 1.52 -11.41
N LYS A 147 13.59 0.24 -11.03
CA LYS A 147 14.36 -0.38 -9.93
C LYS A 147 15.86 -0.36 -10.26
N TRP A 148 16.25 -0.70 -11.47
CA TRP A 148 17.64 -0.69 -11.90
C TRP A 148 18.26 0.71 -11.83
N ILE A 149 17.59 1.74 -12.39
CA ILE A 149 18.07 3.14 -12.30
C ILE A 149 18.22 3.57 -10.84
N LEU A 150 17.18 3.35 -10.04
CA LEU A 150 17.15 3.79 -8.63
C LEU A 150 18.20 3.07 -7.77
N SER A 151 18.53 1.81 -8.07
CA SER A 151 19.57 1.04 -7.37
C SER A 151 20.98 1.37 -7.84
N ASN A 152 21.13 2.02 -9.00
CA ASN A 152 22.44 2.36 -9.55
C ASN A 152 22.96 3.66 -8.92
N THR A 153 23.90 3.55 -7.99
CA THR A 153 24.45 4.69 -7.23
C THR A 153 25.35 5.62 -8.05
N LEU A 154 25.80 5.20 -9.25
CA LEU A 154 26.54 6.06 -10.18
C LEU A 154 25.59 6.98 -10.95
N LEU A 155 24.48 6.42 -11.48
CA LEU A 155 23.45 7.18 -12.19
C LEU A 155 22.62 8.03 -11.24
N THR A 156 22.36 7.53 -10.03
CA THR A 156 21.41 8.14 -9.09
C THR A 156 22.13 8.61 -7.82
N LYS A 157 22.92 9.67 -7.98
CA LYS A 157 23.65 10.28 -6.84
C LYS A 157 22.71 11.05 -5.93
N ASN A 158 23.03 11.12 -4.61
CA ASN A 158 22.32 11.89 -3.58
C ASN A 158 20.82 11.56 -3.50
N ILE A 159 20.46 10.27 -3.68
CA ILE A 159 19.08 9.80 -3.55
C ILE A 159 18.93 8.77 -2.44
N LYS A 160 17.87 8.90 -1.65
CA LYS A 160 17.37 7.85 -0.75
C LYS A 160 16.12 7.24 -1.37
N VAL A 161 16.16 5.94 -1.63
CA VAL A 161 15.05 5.19 -2.24
C VAL A 161 14.32 4.42 -1.16
N LEU A 162 13.12 4.84 -0.84
CA LEU A 162 12.29 4.29 0.23
C LEU A 162 11.45 3.14 -0.31
N VAL A 163 11.73 1.93 0.14
CA VAL A 163 11.09 0.69 -0.35
C VAL A 163 10.40 -0.05 0.78
N TYR A 164 9.38 -0.83 0.46
CA TYR A 164 8.71 -1.67 1.42
C TYR A 164 9.44 -2.99 1.65
N GLY A 165 9.63 -3.33 2.92
CA GLY A 165 10.36 -4.52 3.34
C GLY A 165 11.88 -4.31 3.42
N LYS A 166 12.55 -5.31 3.97
CA LYS A 166 14.02 -5.38 4.04
C LYS A 166 14.47 -6.46 3.07
N TRP A 167 15.39 -6.09 2.17
CA TRP A 167 15.87 -6.96 1.09
C TRP A 167 17.38 -7.10 1.17
N GLU A 168 17.88 -8.30 0.94
CA GLU A 168 19.30 -8.58 0.89
C GLU A 168 19.94 -8.05 -0.40
N ASN A 169 21.24 -7.87 -0.39
CA ASN A 169 22.06 -7.49 -1.55
C ASN A 169 21.58 -6.21 -2.27
N GLN A 170 21.08 -5.22 -1.51
CA GLN A 170 20.68 -3.94 -2.04
C GLN A 170 21.80 -2.90 -1.96
N SER A 171 21.77 -1.94 -2.90
CA SER A 171 22.67 -0.79 -2.85
C SER A 171 22.38 0.09 -1.61
N LYS A 172 23.40 0.79 -1.12
CA LYS A 172 23.34 1.58 0.13
C LYS A 172 22.26 2.68 0.18
N ASN A 173 21.77 3.11 -0.98
CA ASN A 173 20.72 4.13 -1.11
C ASN A 173 19.30 3.55 -1.03
N ILE A 174 19.15 2.23 -1.01
CA ILE A 174 17.86 1.55 -0.82
C ILE A 174 17.58 1.44 0.67
N ILE A 175 16.54 2.13 1.13
CA ILE A 175 16.21 2.25 2.55
C ILE A 175 14.88 1.55 2.81
N PRO A 176 14.83 0.54 3.70
CA PRO A 176 13.58 -0.04 4.15
C PRO A 176 12.68 1.04 4.75
N PHE A 177 11.45 1.09 4.28
CA PHE A 177 10.49 2.07 4.73
C PHE A 177 9.10 1.44 4.85
N PHE A 178 8.14 2.20 5.37
CA PHE A 178 6.80 1.71 5.64
C PHE A 178 5.75 2.76 5.27
N THR A 179 4.49 2.45 5.52
CA THR A 179 3.38 3.41 5.61
C THR A 179 2.51 3.02 6.80
N ALA A 180 1.82 3.98 7.39
CA ALA A 180 1.03 3.82 8.60
C ALA A 180 -0.40 4.34 8.41
N THR A 181 -1.29 3.94 9.33
CA THR A 181 -2.70 4.36 9.36
C THR A 181 -3.09 4.97 10.70
N PHE A 182 -2.46 4.52 11.78
CA PHE A 182 -2.80 4.90 13.15
C PHE A 182 -1.71 5.78 13.77
N ASN A 183 -2.12 6.70 14.65
CA ASN A 183 -1.23 7.51 15.47
C ASN A 183 -0.81 6.78 16.76
N ASN A 184 0.20 7.30 17.45
CA ASN A 184 0.60 6.80 18.77
C ASN A 184 -0.54 6.86 19.77
N SER A 185 -1.38 7.91 19.71
CA SER A 185 -2.57 8.08 20.57
C SER A 185 -3.65 7.02 20.36
N GLU A 186 -3.60 6.28 19.25
CA GLU A 186 -4.55 5.21 18.93
C GLU A 186 -4.05 3.83 19.39
N LYS A 187 -2.88 3.75 20.03
CA LYS A 187 -2.37 2.51 20.63
C LYS A 187 -3.25 2.09 21.79
N GLU A 188 -3.71 0.85 21.73
CA GLU A 188 -4.56 0.23 22.74
C GLU A 188 -4.11 -1.22 22.95
N GLY A 189 -4.44 -1.80 24.09
CA GLY A 189 -4.17 -3.22 24.36
C GLY A 189 -2.98 -3.45 25.30
N PRO A 190 -2.50 -4.67 25.47
CA PRO A 190 -2.68 -5.83 24.60
C PRO A 190 -4.08 -6.43 24.62
N PHE A 191 -4.49 -7.01 23.49
CA PHE A 191 -5.79 -7.67 23.35
C PHE A 191 -5.68 -9.16 23.67
N ASN A 192 -6.37 -9.62 24.71
CA ASN A 192 -6.46 -11.04 25.03
C ASN A 192 -7.61 -11.67 24.22
N ARG A 193 -7.26 -12.55 23.28
CA ARG A 193 -8.21 -13.30 22.45
C ARG A 193 -8.20 -14.77 22.83
N SER A 194 -9.39 -15.35 22.94
CA SER A 194 -9.55 -16.80 22.91
C SER A 194 -9.63 -17.28 21.46
N TYR A 195 -8.99 -18.35 21.15
CA TYR A 195 -9.07 -18.98 19.84
C TYR A 195 -9.87 -20.29 19.88
N THR A 196 -10.81 -20.38 20.86
CA THR A 196 -11.80 -21.44 21.00
C THR A 196 -13.20 -20.87 20.75
N GLY A 197 -14.16 -21.70 20.35
CA GLY A 197 -15.52 -21.26 19.98
C GLY A 197 -15.55 -20.54 18.63
N GLU A 198 -16.41 -19.53 18.51
CA GLU A 198 -16.59 -18.75 17.29
C GLU A 198 -15.33 -17.96 16.93
N LEU A 199 -14.79 -18.18 15.74
CA LEU A 199 -13.61 -17.51 15.23
C LEU A 199 -13.98 -16.49 14.13
N LYS A 200 -13.73 -15.21 14.36
CA LYS A 200 -14.08 -14.09 13.47
C LYS A 200 -12.94 -13.74 12.55
N PHE A 201 -13.18 -13.89 11.25
CA PHE A 201 -12.28 -13.46 10.20
C PHE A 201 -12.70 -12.09 9.66
N ILE A 202 -11.70 -11.32 9.20
CA ILE A 202 -11.93 -10.03 8.56
C ILE A 202 -11.10 -9.94 7.26
N PHE A 203 -11.74 -9.44 6.20
CA PHE A 203 -11.07 -9.02 4.98
C PHE A 203 -11.25 -7.50 4.84
N VAL A 204 -10.14 -6.77 4.67
CA VAL A 204 -10.16 -5.32 4.41
C VAL A 204 -9.40 -5.03 3.12
N GLY A 205 -10.09 -4.52 2.11
CA GLY A 205 -9.44 -4.20 0.84
C GLY A 205 -10.39 -4.05 -0.34
N SER A 206 -9.89 -3.56 -1.47
CA SER A 206 -10.65 -3.43 -2.70
C SER A 206 -11.11 -4.79 -3.22
N LEU A 207 -12.36 -4.89 -3.67
CA LEU A 207 -12.95 -6.13 -4.21
C LEU A 207 -12.58 -6.28 -5.69
N VAL A 208 -11.29 -6.57 -5.94
CA VAL A 208 -10.70 -6.73 -7.28
C VAL A 208 -9.96 -8.06 -7.40
N LYS A 209 -9.77 -8.55 -8.64
CA LYS A 209 -9.08 -9.83 -8.92
C LYS A 209 -7.71 -9.96 -8.26
N GLY A 210 -6.97 -8.85 -8.13
CA GLY A 210 -5.65 -8.84 -7.50
C GLY A 210 -5.65 -9.15 -6.00
N LYS A 211 -6.71 -8.79 -5.28
CA LYS A 211 -6.87 -9.04 -3.84
C LYS A 211 -7.49 -10.40 -3.51
N ARG A 212 -8.05 -11.11 -4.50
CA ARG A 212 -8.67 -12.45 -4.38
C ARG A 212 -9.72 -12.58 -3.25
N PRO A 213 -10.70 -11.66 -3.13
CA PRO A 213 -11.73 -11.79 -2.09
C PRO A 213 -12.54 -13.09 -2.20
N LEU A 214 -12.77 -13.59 -3.41
CA LEU A 214 -13.47 -14.88 -3.62
C LEU A 214 -12.68 -16.06 -3.01
N LEU A 215 -11.34 -16.04 -3.05
CA LEU A 215 -10.54 -17.08 -2.40
C LEU A 215 -10.71 -17.03 -0.87
N SER A 216 -10.81 -15.83 -0.28
CA SER A 216 -11.12 -15.69 1.15
C SER A 216 -12.48 -16.32 1.49
N ILE A 217 -13.52 -16.04 0.68
CA ILE A 217 -14.85 -16.64 0.86
C ILE A 217 -14.78 -18.17 0.76
N LYS A 218 -14.13 -18.73 -0.26
CA LYS A 218 -14.00 -20.19 -0.45
C LYS A 218 -13.23 -20.87 0.69
N ILE A 219 -12.23 -20.23 1.26
CA ILE A 219 -11.51 -20.73 2.43
C ILE A 219 -12.45 -20.82 3.63
N ILE A 220 -13.23 -19.77 3.92
CA ILE A 220 -14.19 -19.77 5.02
C ILE A 220 -15.29 -20.81 4.81
N GLU A 221 -15.84 -20.89 3.61
CA GLU A 221 -16.82 -21.93 3.24
C GLU A 221 -16.29 -23.33 3.54
N ALA A 222 -15.08 -23.64 3.11
CA ALA A 222 -14.49 -24.97 3.29
C ALA A 222 -14.20 -25.28 4.76
N LEU A 223 -13.71 -24.31 5.54
CA LEU A 223 -13.49 -24.48 6.97
C LEU A 223 -14.82 -24.66 7.72
N HIS A 224 -15.87 -23.94 7.34
CA HIS A 224 -17.21 -24.10 7.90
C HIS A 224 -17.78 -25.49 7.60
N LYS A 225 -17.64 -26.00 6.37
CA LYS A 225 -18.02 -27.36 5.99
C LYS A 225 -17.25 -28.44 6.77
N GLN A 226 -16.07 -28.13 7.30
CA GLN A 226 -15.31 -29.00 8.22
C GLN A 226 -15.80 -28.89 9.69
N GLY A 227 -16.93 -28.22 9.94
CA GLY A 227 -17.53 -28.08 11.28
C GLY A 227 -16.88 -27.01 12.15
N LYS A 228 -16.12 -26.06 11.57
CA LYS A 228 -15.58 -24.92 12.32
C LYS A 228 -16.65 -23.84 12.50
N ASP A 229 -16.78 -23.35 13.72
CA ASP A 229 -17.61 -22.19 14.03
C ASP A 229 -16.85 -20.91 13.66
N ILE A 230 -17.14 -20.36 12.47
CA ILE A 230 -16.39 -19.26 11.90
C ILE A 230 -17.29 -18.28 11.14
N SER A 231 -16.90 -17.02 11.12
CA SER A 231 -17.55 -15.98 10.33
C SER A 231 -16.53 -15.10 9.61
N LEU A 232 -16.96 -14.39 8.54
CA LEU A 232 -16.14 -13.50 7.74
C LEU A 232 -16.85 -12.17 7.50
N ASP A 233 -16.26 -11.09 7.99
CA ASP A 233 -16.64 -9.72 7.66
C ASP A 233 -15.76 -9.18 6.52
N ILE A 234 -16.37 -8.72 5.42
CA ILE A 234 -15.68 -8.16 4.25
C ILE A 234 -15.92 -6.65 4.19
N PHE A 235 -14.86 -5.86 4.35
CA PHE A 235 -14.86 -4.41 4.21
C PHE A 235 -14.13 -3.98 2.94
N GLY A 236 -14.85 -3.28 2.08
CA GLY A 236 -14.33 -2.77 0.82
C GLY A 236 -15.36 -2.77 -0.30
N ASP A 237 -14.99 -2.19 -1.42
CA ASP A 237 -15.82 -2.11 -2.62
C ASP A 237 -14.97 -2.36 -3.87
N GLY A 238 -15.59 -2.66 -4.99
CA GLY A 238 -14.91 -2.90 -6.26
C GLY A 238 -15.73 -3.72 -7.24
N VAL A 239 -15.16 -3.93 -8.41
CA VAL A 239 -15.83 -4.57 -9.57
C VAL A 239 -16.33 -5.99 -9.32
N LEU A 240 -15.83 -6.67 -8.29
CA LEU A 240 -16.24 -8.03 -7.95
C LEU A 240 -17.38 -8.10 -6.93
N LYS A 241 -17.85 -6.96 -6.40
CA LYS A 241 -18.81 -6.94 -5.27
C LYS A 241 -20.08 -7.73 -5.55
N GLU A 242 -20.71 -7.50 -6.68
CA GLU A 242 -21.97 -8.19 -7.00
C GLU A 242 -21.75 -9.69 -7.23
N SER A 243 -20.74 -10.08 -7.99
CA SER A 243 -20.41 -11.50 -8.19
C SER A 243 -20.06 -12.24 -6.90
N LEU A 244 -19.51 -11.54 -5.89
CA LEU A 244 -19.25 -12.11 -4.56
C LEU A 244 -20.55 -12.29 -3.77
N LYS A 245 -21.50 -11.37 -3.87
CA LYS A 245 -22.82 -11.50 -3.25
C LYS A 245 -23.62 -12.66 -3.85
N ASP A 246 -23.58 -12.78 -5.19
CA ASP A 246 -24.24 -13.88 -5.89
C ASP A 246 -23.67 -15.21 -5.42
N TYR A 247 -22.33 -15.35 -5.36
CA TYR A 247 -21.67 -16.56 -4.85
C TYR A 247 -22.09 -16.89 -3.41
N ILE A 248 -22.14 -15.91 -2.51
CA ILE A 248 -22.56 -16.08 -1.11
C ILE A 248 -24.00 -16.63 -1.05
N LYS A 249 -24.90 -16.03 -1.82
CA LYS A 249 -26.32 -16.44 -1.87
C LYS A 249 -26.50 -17.83 -2.46
N GLU A 250 -25.87 -18.13 -3.60
CA GLU A 250 -25.95 -19.43 -4.27
C GLU A 250 -25.45 -20.57 -3.39
N ASN A 251 -24.46 -20.31 -2.55
CA ASN A 251 -23.88 -21.29 -1.63
C ASN A 251 -24.46 -21.22 -0.19
N LYS A 252 -25.49 -20.39 0.05
CA LYS A 252 -26.21 -20.24 1.34
C LYS A 252 -25.26 -19.89 2.50
N LEU A 253 -24.36 -18.92 2.26
CA LEU A 253 -23.32 -18.51 3.21
C LEU A 253 -23.65 -17.20 3.94
N GLU A 254 -24.86 -16.63 3.78
CA GLU A 254 -25.26 -15.33 4.32
C GLU A 254 -25.19 -15.28 5.86
N ASN A 255 -25.35 -16.43 6.52
CA ASN A 255 -25.27 -16.52 7.97
C ASN A 255 -23.83 -16.42 8.52
N ILE A 256 -22.82 -16.66 7.69
CA ILE A 256 -21.41 -16.67 8.12
C ILE A 256 -20.54 -15.63 7.39
N ILE A 257 -21.01 -15.04 6.27
CA ILE A 257 -20.24 -14.08 5.47
C ILE A 257 -21.05 -12.82 5.20
N THR A 258 -20.50 -11.67 5.62
CA THR A 258 -21.14 -10.36 5.41
C THR A 258 -20.24 -9.41 4.62
N ILE A 259 -20.76 -8.82 3.52
CA ILE A 259 -20.10 -7.76 2.75
C ILE A 259 -20.63 -6.40 3.20
N HIS A 260 -19.83 -5.65 3.93
CA HIS A 260 -20.20 -4.34 4.49
C HIS A 260 -20.01 -3.16 3.51
N GLY A 261 -19.30 -3.36 2.40
CA GLY A 261 -18.89 -2.26 1.52
C GLY A 261 -17.79 -1.40 2.15
N ASN A 262 -17.58 -0.20 1.58
CA ASN A 262 -16.66 0.77 2.16
C ASN A 262 -17.23 1.35 3.46
N LYS A 263 -16.42 1.33 4.51
CA LYS A 263 -16.80 1.89 5.83
C LYS A 263 -15.73 2.87 6.31
N PRO A 264 -16.12 3.85 7.15
CA PRO A 264 -15.18 4.74 7.83
C PRO A 264 -14.15 3.98 8.68
N LYS A 265 -12.96 4.57 8.87
CA LYS A 265 -11.86 4.02 9.67
C LYS A 265 -12.31 3.51 11.04
N GLU A 266 -13.15 4.26 11.74
CA GLU A 266 -13.62 3.91 13.09
C GLU A 266 -14.50 2.64 13.13
N VAL A 267 -15.26 2.38 12.07
CA VAL A 267 -16.04 1.14 11.94
C VAL A 267 -15.11 -0.06 11.75
N ILE A 268 -14.11 0.08 10.85
CA ILE A 268 -13.11 -0.96 10.59
C ILE A 268 -12.29 -1.22 11.87
N LYS A 269 -11.89 -0.17 12.59
CA LYS A 269 -11.19 -0.26 13.88
C LYS A 269 -11.97 -1.09 14.90
N LYS A 270 -13.29 -0.83 15.04
CA LYS A 270 -14.17 -1.61 15.93
C LYS A 270 -14.26 -3.08 15.51
N ALA A 271 -14.33 -3.37 14.22
CA ALA A 271 -14.35 -4.73 13.69
C ALA A 271 -13.01 -5.46 13.95
N LEU A 272 -11.87 -4.79 13.70
CA LEU A 272 -10.54 -5.33 13.98
C LEU A 272 -10.34 -5.70 15.46
N LYS A 273 -10.87 -4.89 16.39
CA LYS A 273 -10.81 -5.22 17.82
C LYS A 273 -11.53 -6.52 18.18
N LYS A 274 -12.53 -6.92 17.42
CA LYS A 274 -13.33 -8.15 17.64
C LYS A 274 -12.82 -9.34 16.79
N ALA A 275 -12.08 -9.09 15.74
CA ALA A 275 -11.60 -10.13 14.83
C ALA A 275 -10.45 -10.95 15.46
N HIS A 276 -10.40 -12.24 15.13
CA HIS A 276 -9.30 -13.14 15.49
C HIS A 276 -8.27 -13.21 14.38
N PHE A 277 -8.72 -13.23 13.11
CA PHE A 277 -7.90 -13.38 11.93
C PHE A 277 -8.21 -12.31 10.89
N SER A 278 -7.17 -11.82 10.22
CA SER A 278 -7.31 -11.04 8.99
C SER A 278 -6.83 -11.88 7.82
N ILE A 279 -7.66 -12.04 6.78
CA ILE A 279 -7.33 -12.87 5.63
C ILE A 279 -7.13 -12.01 4.37
N LEU A 280 -5.94 -12.08 3.75
CA LEU A 280 -5.59 -11.30 2.57
C LEU A 280 -4.75 -12.14 1.56
N PRO A 281 -5.38 -12.98 0.73
CA PRO A 281 -4.68 -13.85 -0.22
C PRO A 281 -4.31 -13.14 -1.53
N SER A 282 -3.78 -11.93 -1.46
CA SER A 282 -3.46 -11.08 -2.61
C SER A 282 -2.44 -11.69 -3.58
N LYS A 283 -2.50 -11.30 -4.87
CA LYS A 283 -1.49 -11.66 -5.89
C LYS A 283 -0.25 -10.77 -5.84
N SER A 284 -0.40 -9.53 -5.40
CA SER A 284 0.69 -8.56 -5.32
C SER A 284 0.33 -7.46 -4.32
N GLU A 285 1.31 -7.01 -3.57
CA GLU A 285 1.21 -5.91 -2.62
C GLU A 285 2.47 -5.02 -2.71
N GLY A 286 2.34 -3.78 -2.28
CA GLY A 286 3.49 -2.99 -1.86
C GLY A 286 3.69 -3.19 -0.35
N TRP A 287 3.05 -2.35 0.45
CA TRP A 287 2.86 -2.51 1.90
C TRP A 287 1.36 -2.77 2.13
N PRO A 288 0.96 -3.99 2.50
CA PRO A 288 -0.46 -4.28 2.74
C PRO A 288 -0.92 -3.64 4.05
N LYS A 289 -1.45 -2.41 3.96
CA LYS A 289 -1.94 -1.65 5.12
C LYS A 289 -2.91 -2.46 5.97
N ALA A 290 -3.82 -3.21 5.32
CA ALA A 290 -4.81 -4.02 6.02
C ALA A 290 -4.16 -5.06 6.96
N ILE A 291 -3.01 -5.63 6.58
CA ILE A 291 -2.25 -6.55 7.44
C ILE A 291 -1.66 -5.77 8.62
N ALA A 292 -1.00 -4.64 8.37
CA ALA A 292 -0.43 -3.82 9.45
C ALA A 292 -1.51 -3.30 10.41
N GLU A 293 -2.67 -2.90 9.89
CA GLU A 293 -3.83 -2.47 10.66
C GLU A 293 -4.40 -3.60 11.53
N ALA A 294 -4.50 -4.81 10.98
CA ALA A 294 -4.93 -5.98 11.73
C ALA A 294 -3.94 -6.30 12.87
N MET A 295 -2.65 -6.35 12.57
CA MET A 295 -1.60 -6.59 13.56
C MET A 295 -1.60 -5.54 14.68
N PHE A 296 -1.95 -4.28 14.36
CA PHE A 296 -2.01 -3.17 15.34
C PHE A 296 -3.02 -3.43 16.46
N PHE A 297 -4.04 -4.22 16.19
CA PHE A 297 -5.02 -4.69 17.17
C PHE A 297 -4.78 -6.14 17.61
N GLY A 298 -3.60 -6.72 17.30
CA GLY A 298 -3.27 -8.10 17.66
C GLY A 298 -4.08 -9.16 16.92
N VAL A 299 -4.71 -8.82 15.80
CA VAL A 299 -5.36 -9.78 14.90
C VAL A 299 -4.29 -10.58 14.18
N VAL A 300 -4.40 -11.91 14.15
CA VAL A 300 -3.44 -12.78 13.45
C VAL A 300 -3.67 -12.68 11.93
N PRO A 301 -2.70 -12.18 11.15
CA PRO A 301 -2.86 -12.11 9.71
C PRO A 301 -2.63 -13.48 9.06
N ILE A 302 -3.43 -13.76 8.03
CA ILE A 302 -3.30 -14.88 7.11
C ILE A 302 -3.11 -14.29 5.71
N ALA A 303 -1.93 -14.44 5.12
CA ALA A 303 -1.63 -13.77 3.87
C ALA A 303 -0.69 -14.58 2.98
N THR A 304 -0.78 -14.35 1.67
CA THR A 304 0.10 -14.99 0.68
C THR A 304 1.55 -14.52 0.80
N LYS A 305 2.48 -15.43 0.48
CA LYS A 305 3.93 -15.19 0.47
C LYS A 305 4.33 -14.30 -0.72
N ILE A 306 4.04 -13.02 -0.62
CA ILE A 306 4.30 -12.04 -1.69
C ILE A 306 4.92 -10.76 -1.13
N SER A 307 5.76 -10.09 -1.94
CA SER A 307 6.33 -8.79 -1.59
C SER A 307 6.92 -8.79 -0.18
N CYS A 308 6.68 -7.74 0.61
CA CYS A 308 7.17 -7.60 1.97
C CYS A 308 6.35 -8.39 3.02
N VAL A 309 5.34 -9.17 2.65
CA VAL A 309 4.53 -9.95 3.60
C VAL A 309 5.38 -10.91 4.45
N PRO A 310 6.33 -11.70 3.89
CA PRO A 310 7.18 -12.56 4.72
C PRO A 310 7.97 -11.77 5.78
N PHE A 311 8.50 -10.60 5.43
CA PHE A 311 9.16 -9.70 6.37
C PHE A 311 8.21 -9.19 7.46
N MET A 312 7.00 -8.75 7.10
CA MET A 312 6.00 -8.28 8.07
C MET A 312 5.58 -9.37 9.04
N LEU A 313 5.39 -10.59 8.53
CA LEU A 313 4.95 -11.75 9.33
C LEU A 313 6.11 -12.50 10.01
N ASP A 314 7.34 -11.98 9.92
CA ASP A 314 8.54 -12.62 10.47
C ASP A 314 8.62 -14.10 10.09
N TYR A 315 8.41 -14.34 8.79
CA TYR A 315 8.45 -15.68 8.19
C TYR A 315 7.59 -16.73 8.92
N GLY A 316 6.44 -16.27 9.46
CA GLY A 316 5.45 -17.12 10.12
C GLY A 316 5.39 -17.00 11.66
N ARG A 317 6.22 -16.12 12.28
CA ARG A 317 6.15 -15.89 13.74
C ARG A 317 5.04 -14.91 14.14
N ARG A 318 4.60 -14.02 13.21
CA ARG A 318 3.60 -12.97 13.46
C ARG A 318 2.30 -13.16 12.69
N GLY A 319 2.14 -14.29 12.00
CA GLY A 319 0.96 -14.60 11.21
C GLY A 319 1.16 -15.83 10.34
N VAL A 320 0.12 -16.26 9.67
CA VAL A 320 0.10 -17.45 8.82
C VAL A 320 0.42 -17.07 7.39
N ILE A 321 1.47 -17.64 6.84
CA ILE A 321 1.84 -17.49 5.43
C ILE A 321 1.20 -18.63 4.63
N ILE A 322 0.43 -18.28 3.60
CA ILE A 322 -0.27 -19.22 2.76
C ILE A 322 0.20 -19.15 1.30
N GLU A 323 0.16 -20.29 0.62
CA GLU A 323 0.29 -20.37 -0.84
C GLU A 323 -1.10 -20.18 -1.49
N PRO A 324 -1.19 -19.77 -2.77
CA PRO A 324 -2.45 -19.31 -3.35
C PRO A 324 -3.44 -20.43 -3.77
N GLY A 325 -3.13 -21.69 -3.52
CA GLY A 325 -4.03 -22.83 -3.74
C GLY A 325 -5.09 -22.95 -2.64
N LEU A 326 -6.33 -23.32 -2.98
CA LEU A 326 -7.41 -23.41 -2.00
C LEU A 326 -7.15 -24.52 -0.97
N GLU A 327 -6.74 -25.69 -1.42
CA GLU A 327 -6.49 -26.86 -0.56
C GLU A 327 -5.30 -26.61 0.37
N GLU A 328 -4.22 -26.03 -0.17
CA GLU A 328 -3.03 -25.66 0.59
C GLU A 328 -3.37 -24.60 1.67
N CYS A 329 -4.20 -23.61 1.32
CA CYS A 329 -4.68 -22.61 2.28
C CYS A 329 -5.45 -23.26 3.42
N ILE A 330 -6.41 -24.15 3.09
CA ILE A 330 -7.24 -24.84 4.08
C ILE A 330 -6.38 -25.69 5.00
N LYS A 331 -5.49 -26.50 4.42
CA LYS A 331 -4.55 -27.38 5.17
C LYS A 331 -3.71 -26.57 6.15
N GLU A 332 -3.09 -25.49 5.67
CA GLU A 332 -2.22 -24.66 6.50
C GLU A 332 -3.01 -23.94 7.61
N ILE A 333 -4.14 -23.32 7.29
CA ILE A 333 -4.98 -22.65 8.29
C ILE A 333 -5.50 -23.64 9.32
N SER A 334 -6.02 -24.80 8.90
CA SER A 334 -6.55 -25.84 9.81
C SER A 334 -5.48 -26.35 10.77
N ARG A 335 -4.20 -26.39 10.35
CA ARG A 335 -3.07 -26.74 11.21
C ARG A 335 -2.90 -25.75 12.35
N TYR A 336 -2.97 -24.43 12.05
CA TYR A 336 -2.83 -23.40 13.07
C TYR A 336 -4.05 -23.29 14.00
N LEU A 337 -5.26 -23.52 13.48
CA LEU A 337 -6.48 -23.48 14.29
C LEU A 337 -6.54 -24.56 15.41
N LYS A 338 -5.65 -25.56 15.38
CA LYS A 338 -5.53 -26.59 16.41
C LYS A 338 -4.61 -26.19 17.57
N ASP A 339 -3.88 -25.08 17.46
CA ASP A 339 -2.85 -24.68 18.41
C ASP A 339 -3.12 -23.25 18.94
N GLU A 340 -3.99 -23.18 19.92
CA GLU A 340 -4.37 -21.90 20.55
C GLU A 340 -3.17 -21.18 21.14
N THR A 341 -2.25 -21.90 21.78
CA THR A 341 -1.05 -21.33 22.39
C THR A 341 -0.21 -20.60 21.35
N LYS A 342 0.03 -21.23 20.22
CA LYS A 342 0.76 -20.65 19.10
C LYS A 342 0.05 -19.41 18.53
N LEU A 343 -1.28 -19.44 18.37
CA LEU A 343 -2.06 -18.30 17.90
C LEU A 343 -1.99 -17.12 18.87
N LYS A 344 -2.03 -17.35 20.17
CA LYS A 344 -1.83 -16.30 21.20
C LYS A 344 -0.42 -15.68 21.11
N LEU A 345 0.61 -16.50 20.91
CA LEU A 345 1.99 -15.99 20.72
C LEU A 345 2.12 -15.18 19.44
N MET A 346 1.53 -15.64 18.33
CA MET A 346 1.49 -14.90 17.06
C MET A 346 0.78 -13.55 17.19
N SER A 347 -0.39 -13.53 17.81
CA SER A 347 -1.16 -12.31 18.10
C SER A 347 -0.33 -11.28 18.88
N LYS A 348 0.32 -11.73 19.96
CA LYS A 348 1.18 -10.88 20.79
C LYS A 348 2.41 -10.36 20.02
N ALA A 349 3.04 -11.21 19.20
CA ALA A 349 4.18 -10.83 18.39
C ALA A 349 3.79 -9.84 17.28
N ALA A 350 2.64 -10.06 16.61
CA ALA A 350 2.07 -9.18 15.61
C ALA A 350 1.76 -7.79 16.20
N PHE A 351 1.08 -7.77 17.33
CA PHE A 351 0.78 -6.56 18.08
C PHE A 351 2.05 -5.76 18.41
N LYS A 352 3.01 -6.39 19.08
CA LYS A 352 4.26 -5.73 19.50
C LYS A 352 5.02 -5.13 18.31
N TRP A 353 5.10 -5.83 17.21
CA TRP A 353 5.82 -5.37 16.02
C TRP A 353 5.13 -4.18 15.36
N SER A 354 3.81 -4.25 15.17
CA SER A 354 3.05 -3.23 14.45
C SER A 354 2.98 -1.88 15.18
N GLN A 355 3.11 -1.87 16.52
CA GLN A 355 3.16 -0.65 17.33
C GLN A 355 4.34 0.28 16.98
N ASN A 356 5.37 -0.23 16.27
CA ASN A 356 6.50 0.56 15.79
C ASN A 356 6.19 1.33 14.49
N TYR A 357 5.04 1.08 13.86
CA TYR A 357 4.67 1.63 12.55
C TYR A 357 3.46 2.55 12.66
N THR A 358 3.64 3.70 13.30
CA THR A 358 2.60 4.75 13.46
C THR A 358 2.87 5.94 12.56
N LEU A 359 1.87 6.80 12.38
CA LEU A 359 2.01 8.05 11.63
C LEU A 359 3.03 8.99 12.28
N ASP A 360 3.12 8.99 13.62
CA ASP A 360 4.10 9.79 14.35
C ASP A 360 5.53 9.32 14.05
N VAL A 361 5.76 8.00 14.06
CA VAL A 361 7.07 7.43 13.68
C VAL A 361 7.36 7.69 12.20
N PHE A 362 6.36 7.56 11.32
CA PHE A 362 6.48 7.86 9.90
C PHE A 362 6.88 9.32 9.68
N GLU A 363 6.24 10.26 10.37
CA GLU A 363 6.56 11.69 10.32
C GLU A 363 7.98 11.99 10.83
N THR A 364 8.38 11.34 11.92
CA THR A 364 9.75 11.46 12.46
C THR A 364 10.80 11.01 11.44
N GLU A 365 10.60 9.87 10.78
CA GLU A 365 11.52 9.39 9.75
C GLU A 365 11.57 10.32 8.53
N ILE A 366 10.43 10.89 8.13
CA ILE A 366 10.39 11.92 7.07
C ILE A 366 11.21 13.15 7.47
N SER A 367 11.02 13.66 8.69
CA SER A 367 11.77 14.83 9.19
C SER A 367 13.28 14.59 9.13
N LYS A 368 13.75 13.39 9.49
CA LYS A 368 15.18 13.02 9.37
C LYS A 368 15.64 13.05 7.91
N LEU A 369 14.86 12.45 7.00
CA LEU A 369 15.20 12.39 5.57
C LEU A 369 15.32 13.76 4.91
N LEU A 370 14.60 14.78 5.42
CA LEU A 370 14.58 16.13 4.87
C LEU A 370 15.65 17.06 5.50
N LYS A 371 16.19 16.68 6.67
CA LYS A 371 17.25 17.47 7.36
C LYS A 371 18.68 17.05 6.97
N GLU A 372 18.84 15.82 6.48
CA GLU A 372 20.11 15.28 5.97
C GLU A 372 20.32 15.62 4.48
#